data_1898aa617aa3ac0d5d962598ef6f0de7
#
_entry.id   1898aa617aa3ac0d5d962598ef6f0de7
#
_cell.length_a   1.000
_cell.length_b   1.000
_cell.length_c   1.000
_cell.angle_alpha   90.00
_cell.angle_beta   90.00
_cell.angle_gamma   90.00
#
_symmetry.space_group_name_H-M   'P 1'
#
loop_
_entity.id
_entity.type
_entity.pdbx_description
1 polymer ?
#
loop_
_entity_poly.entity_id
_entity_poly.type
_entity_poly.pdbx_seq_one_letter_code
_entity_poly.pdbx_strand_id
1 'polypeptide(L)'
;MSRNLLSLGLLCLTITASLPAVAQQRQILVFAAASLTETVQELSTAYEKAAQVTVKSSLDSSSVLARQIEAGAPADVFFSADTAWMDYLQSRNLIKPGSRKDLLGNSLVLVAPAQSQIQLKIAPHFPLLAALGDGRLATGDPDSVPSGRYARSALAKLGVWDEIAPRLARAENVRVALLYVTRGEAPLGIVYASDALADKGVRVVDRFPADTHEPIVYPIALTKSAKSQAAGFVAYLTSPQGQAIFVKHGFTVLTQ
;
A
#
# COMPACT_ATOMS: atom_id res chain seq x y z
N MET A 1 34.92 87.41 -17.33
CA MET A 1 35.46 86.03 -17.39
C MET A 1 34.49 85.10 -16.60
N SER A 2 33.54 84.49 -17.27
CA SER A 2 32.49 83.65 -16.62
C SER A 2 32.74 82.19 -16.99
N ARG A 3 32.95 81.33 -16.01
CA ARG A 3 33.10 79.88 -16.23
C ARG A 3 31.76 79.18 -15.87
N ASN A 4 31.09 78.72 -16.88
CA ASN A 4 29.91 77.84 -16.75
C ASN A 4 30.34 76.41 -16.40
N LEU A 5 29.91 75.92 -15.25
CA LEU A 5 30.03 74.53 -14.84
C LEU A 5 28.72 73.83 -15.24
N LEU A 6 28.76 72.97 -16.26
CA LEU A 6 27.67 72.01 -16.58
C LEU A 6 27.76 70.83 -15.60
N SER A 7 26.71 70.66 -14.81
CA SER A 7 26.53 69.48 -13.96
C SER A 7 25.83 68.38 -14.76
N LEU A 8 26.52 67.30 -15.08
CA LEU A 8 25.99 66.11 -15.75
C LEU A 8 25.38 65.16 -14.68
N GLY A 9 24.05 65.17 -14.57
CA GLY A 9 23.36 64.26 -13.66
C GLY A 9 23.28 62.81 -14.27
N LEU A 10 23.95 61.86 -13.63
CA LEU A 10 23.93 60.46 -13.98
C LEU A 10 22.64 59.81 -13.41
N LEU A 11 21.63 59.53 -14.24
CA LEU A 11 20.40 58.84 -13.84
C LEU A 11 20.68 57.34 -13.83
N CYS A 12 20.91 56.75 -12.65
CA CYS A 12 21.02 55.31 -12.47
C CYS A 12 19.64 54.67 -12.55
N LEU A 13 19.34 54.05 -13.68
CA LEU A 13 18.14 53.24 -13.88
C LEU A 13 18.36 51.85 -13.22
N THR A 14 17.83 51.62 -12.03
CA THR A 14 17.86 50.31 -11.36
C THR A 14 16.82 49.38 -11.97
N ILE A 15 17.27 48.49 -12.85
CA ILE A 15 16.43 47.40 -13.38
C ILE A 15 16.30 46.34 -12.27
N THR A 16 15.17 46.34 -11.58
CA THR A 16 14.80 45.24 -10.67
C THR A 16 14.40 44.01 -11.51
N ALA A 17 15.35 43.11 -11.74
CA ALA A 17 15.07 41.82 -12.34
C ALA A 17 14.23 41.00 -11.35
N SER A 18 12.91 40.90 -11.60
CA SER A 18 12.03 39.98 -10.91
C SER A 18 12.41 38.56 -11.34
N LEU A 19 13.17 37.84 -10.52
CA LEU A 19 13.39 36.41 -10.71
C LEU A 19 12.02 35.70 -10.62
N PRO A 20 11.63 34.87 -11.63
CA PRO A 20 10.43 34.07 -11.49
C PRO A 20 10.59 33.20 -10.25
N ALA A 21 9.70 33.32 -9.28
CA ALA A 21 9.59 32.39 -8.17
C ALA A 21 9.32 31.01 -8.79
N VAL A 22 10.32 30.14 -8.80
CA VAL A 22 10.12 28.72 -9.16
C VAL A 22 9.09 28.20 -8.17
N ALA A 23 7.85 28.04 -8.62
CA ALA A 23 6.79 27.49 -7.81
C ALA A 23 7.28 26.12 -7.35
N GLN A 24 7.64 26.01 -6.08
CA GLN A 24 8.11 24.76 -5.49
C GLN A 24 7.00 23.73 -5.72
N GLN A 25 7.27 22.76 -6.59
CA GLN A 25 6.29 21.75 -7.00
C GLN A 25 5.79 21.07 -5.72
N ARG A 26 4.51 21.27 -5.40
CA ARG A 26 3.88 20.68 -4.22
C ARG A 26 3.80 19.18 -4.46
N GLN A 27 4.73 18.44 -3.85
CA GLN A 27 4.81 16.98 -4.00
C GLN A 27 4.74 16.31 -2.63
N ILE A 28 3.93 15.25 -2.56
CA ILE A 28 3.89 14.33 -1.42
C ILE A 28 4.33 12.93 -1.86
N LEU A 29 4.91 12.17 -0.93
CA LEU A 29 5.37 10.81 -1.14
C LEU A 29 4.58 9.86 -0.24
N VAL A 30 3.86 8.93 -0.86
CA VAL A 30 3.01 7.93 -0.22
C VAL A 30 3.70 6.58 -0.25
N PHE A 31 3.97 6.01 0.91
CA PHE A 31 4.41 4.62 1.05
C PHE A 31 3.19 3.76 1.37
N ALA A 32 2.78 2.92 0.42
CA ALA A 32 1.55 2.13 0.54
C ALA A 32 1.80 0.65 0.25
N ALA A 33 1.09 -0.20 0.97
CA ALA A 33 1.14 -1.64 0.78
C ALA A 33 0.86 -2.01 -0.70
N ALA A 34 1.60 -2.99 -1.23
CA ALA A 34 1.52 -3.41 -2.63
C ALA A 34 0.10 -3.76 -3.10
N SER A 35 -0.75 -4.30 -2.21
CA SER A 35 -2.16 -4.57 -2.49
C SER A 35 -3.00 -3.33 -2.83
N LEU A 36 -2.49 -2.13 -2.54
CA LEU A 36 -3.15 -0.85 -2.82
C LEU A 36 -2.72 -0.23 -4.17
N THR A 37 -1.96 -0.93 -5.01
CA THR A 37 -1.31 -0.36 -6.20
C THR A 37 -2.29 0.41 -7.08
N GLU A 38 -3.29 -0.23 -7.64
CA GLU A 38 -4.26 0.39 -8.56
C GLU A 38 -5.11 1.45 -7.85
N THR A 39 -5.43 1.18 -6.59
CA THR A 39 -6.24 2.07 -5.75
C THR A 39 -5.52 3.38 -5.47
N VAL A 40 -4.26 3.31 -5.04
CA VAL A 40 -3.44 4.52 -4.79
C VAL A 40 -3.19 5.27 -6.09
N GLN A 41 -2.98 4.58 -7.20
CA GLN A 41 -2.80 5.22 -8.50
C GLN A 41 -4.05 6.01 -8.93
N GLU A 42 -5.25 5.43 -8.80
CA GLU A 42 -6.51 6.11 -9.13
C GLU A 42 -6.78 7.29 -8.18
N LEU A 43 -6.60 7.09 -6.87
CA LEU A 43 -6.74 8.14 -5.85
C LEU A 43 -5.76 9.30 -6.07
N SER A 44 -4.50 8.98 -6.39
CA SER A 44 -3.47 9.99 -6.68
C SER A 44 -3.85 10.82 -7.89
N THR A 45 -4.24 10.19 -9.00
CA THR A 45 -4.66 10.88 -10.23
C THR A 45 -5.85 11.80 -9.97
N ALA A 46 -6.85 11.33 -9.21
CA ALA A 46 -8.02 12.13 -8.89
C ALA A 46 -7.68 13.32 -7.97
N TYR A 47 -6.83 13.11 -6.96
CA TYR A 47 -6.41 14.16 -6.04
C TYR A 47 -5.50 15.20 -6.71
N GLU A 48 -4.54 14.79 -7.54
CA GLU A 48 -3.66 15.69 -8.29
C GLU A 48 -4.47 16.68 -9.15
N LYS A 49 -5.50 16.16 -9.81
CA LYS A 49 -6.40 16.98 -10.63
C LYS A 49 -7.19 18.00 -9.79
N ALA A 50 -7.59 17.62 -8.57
CA ALA A 50 -8.39 18.48 -7.69
C ALA A 50 -7.56 19.49 -6.91
N ALA A 51 -6.36 19.10 -6.43
CA ALA A 51 -5.58 19.86 -5.46
C ALA A 51 -4.31 20.49 -6.03
N GLN A 52 -3.93 20.18 -7.27
CA GLN A 52 -2.67 20.62 -7.92
C GLN A 52 -1.43 20.27 -7.06
N VAL A 53 -1.43 19.07 -6.49
CA VAL A 53 -0.35 18.50 -5.69
C VAL A 53 0.06 17.18 -6.33
N THR A 54 1.32 17.04 -6.70
CA THR A 54 1.83 15.77 -7.27
C THR A 54 1.94 14.71 -6.17
N VAL A 55 1.38 13.54 -6.42
CA VAL A 55 1.45 12.38 -5.52
C VAL A 55 2.38 11.33 -6.12
N LYS A 56 3.51 11.09 -5.47
CA LYS A 56 4.40 9.98 -5.79
C LYS A 56 4.14 8.84 -4.82
N SER A 57 4.19 7.60 -5.30
CA SER A 57 4.00 6.42 -4.45
C SER A 57 5.19 5.47 -4.53
N SER A 58 5.53 4.88 -3.39
CA SER A 58 6.37 3.69 -3.28
C SER A 58 5.48 2.55 -2.80
N LEU A 59 5.44 1.47 -3.56
CA LEU A 59 4.51 0.37 -3.38
C LEU A 59 5.30 -0.92 -3.15
N ASP A 60 5.19 -1.46 -1.94
CA ASP A 60 5.87 -2.70 -1.54
C ASP A 60 5.17 -3.32 -0.33
N SER A 61 5.74 -4.37 0.25
CA SER A 61 5.23 -4.88 1.53
C SER A 61 5.34 -3.83 2.64
N SER A 62 4.36 -3.82 3.54
CA SER A 62 4.37 -2.87 4.67
C SER A 62 5.63 -2.99 5.52
N SER A 63 6.21 -4.19 5.60
CA SER A 63 7.47 -4.46 6.31
C SER A 63 8.66 -3.73 5.70
N VAL A 64 8.82 -3.78 4.38
CA VAL A 64 9.90 -3.09 3.66
C VAL A 64 9.74 -1.59 3.79
N LEU A 65 8.53 -1.07 3.54
CA LEU A 65 8.25 0.36 3.62
C LEU A 65 8.44 0.92 5.02
N ALA A 66 8.02 0.19 6.06
CA ALA A 66 8.22 0.61 7.45
C ALA A 66 9.71 0.70 7.80
N ARG A 67 10.51 -0.27 7.38
CA ARG A 67 11.97 -0.25 7.60
C ARG A 67 12.66 0.89 6.82
N GLN A 68 12.18 1.20 5.62
CA GLN A 68 12.68 2.35 4.86
C GLN A 68 12.37 3.67 5.58
N ILE A 69 11.16 3.83 6.15
CA ILE A 69 10.80 5.00 6.96
C ILE A 69 11.69 5.09 8.21
N GLU A 70 11.92 3.97 8.89
CA GLU A 70 12.84 3.93 10.04
C GLU A 70 14.26 4.33 9.66
N ALA A 71 14.73 3.91 8.47
CA ALA A 71 16.03 4.30 7.92
C ALA A 71 16.08 5.75 7.38
N GLY A 72 15.00 6.54 7.54
CA GLY A 72 14.96 7.96 7.19
C GLY A 72 14.42 8.25 5.79
N ALA A 73 13.78 7.31 5.11
CA ALA A 73 13.11 7.60 3.84
C ALA A 73 12.05 8.72 4.01
N PRO A 74 11.98 9.70 3.09
CA PRO A 74 11.18 10.92 3.26
C PRO A 74 9.70 10.71 2.91
N ALA A 75 9.08 9.61 3.40
CA ALA A 75 7.67 9.36 3.19
C ALA A 75 6.82 10.39 3.95
N ASP A 76 5.78 10.89 3.31
CA ASP A 76 4.79 11.79 3.92
C ASP A 76 3.63 10.99 4.54
N VAL A 77 3.20 9.91 3.86
CA VAL A 77 2.09 9.05 4.27
C VAL A 77 2.56 7.61 4.29
N PHE A 78 2.19 6.87 5.33
CA PHE A 78 2.34 5.42 5.40
C PHE A 78 0.97 4.76 5.43
N PHE A 79 0.72 3.81 4.52
CA PHE A 79 -0.53 3.07 4.40
C PHE A 79 -0.22 1.57 4.44
N SER A 80 -0.38 0.98 5.62
CA SER A 80 -0.03 -0.42 5.89
C SER A 80 -1.17 -1.38 5.56
N ALA A 81 -0.84 -2.64 5.29
CA ALA A 81 -1.79 -3.74 5.15
C ALA A 81 -1.99 -4.55 6.45
N ASP A 82 -1.39 -4.13 7.54
CA ASP A 82 -1.65 -4.62 8.89
C ASP A 82 -1.41 -3.54 9.94
N THR A 83 -1.94 -3.76 11.13
CA THR A 83 -1.72 -2.88 12.27
C THR A 83 -0.31 -3.01 12.84
N ALA A 84 0.31 -4.17 12.77
CA ALA A 84 1.60 -4.43 13.39
C ALA A 84 2.74 -3.58 12.83
N TRP A 85 2.80 -3.33 11.51
CA TRP A 85 3.80 -2.44 10.93
C TRP A 85 3.49 -0.96 11.17
N MET A 86 2.22 -0.60 11.36
CA MET A 86 1.85 0.73 11.84
C MET A 86 2.27 0.93 13.31
N ASP A 87 2.02 -0.06 14.17
CA ASP A 87 2.45 -0.08 15.59
C ASP A 87 3.97 -0.01 15.70
N TYR A 88 4.69 -0.72 14.81
CA TYR A 88 6.15 -0.69 14.71
C TYR A 88 6.68 0.75 14.52
N LEU A 89 6.11 1.51 13.59
CA LEU A 89 6.50 2.91 13.38
C LEU A 89 6.02 3.83 14.51
N GLN A 90 4.82 3.61 15.01
CA GLN A 90 4.25 4.43 16.09
C GLN A 90 5.06 4.31 17.39
N SER A 91 5.47 3.09 17.77
CA SER A 91 6.31 2.86 18.97
C SER A 91 7.69 3.50 18.88
N ARG A 92 8.15 3.81 17.66
CA ARG A 92 9.42 4.51 17.38
C ARG A 92 9.26 6.02 17.19
N ASN A 93 8.05 6.54 17.45
CA ASN A 93 7.72 7.96 17.24
C ASN A 93 7.97 8.44 15.80
N LEU A 94 7.74 7.57 14.80
CA LEU A 94 7.91 7.86 13.37
C LEU A 94 6.58 8.23 12.68
N ILE A 95 5.47 8.19 13.42
CA ILE A 95 4.13 8.61 13.00
C ILE A 95 3.74 9.87 13.77
N LYS A 96 3.09 10.82 13.11
CA LYS A 96 2.53 12.02 13.76
C LYS A 96 1.43 11.62 14.74
N PRO A 97 1.48 12.06 16.00
CA PRO A 97 0.43 11.78 16.98
C PRO A 97 -0.95 12.18 16.45
N GLY A 98 -1.95 11.32 16.68
CA GLY A 98 -3.34 11.57 16.29
C GLY A 98 -3.64 11.48 14.78
N SER A 99 -2.65 11.15 13.93
CA SER A 99 -2.86 11.05 12.48
C SER A 99 -3.26 9.66 12.00
N ARG A 100 -3.08 8.63 12.83
CA ARG A 100 -3.44 7.25 12.49
C ARG A 100 -4.95 7.09 12.41
N LYS A 101 -5.40 6.38 11.37
CA LYS A 101 -6.78 5.96 11.15
C LYS A 101 -6.79 4.54 10.62
N ASP A 102 -7.61 3.69 11.18
CA ASP A 102 -7.88 2.34 10.66
C ASP A 102 -8.95 2.49 9.56
N LEU A 103 -8.52 2.51 8.31
CA LEU A 103 -9.35 3.01 7.20
C LEU A 103 -10.06 1.92 6.44
N LEU A 104 -9.38 0.78 6.15
CA LEU A 104 -9.93 -0.25 5.29
C LEU A 104 -9.87 -1.63 5.96
N GLY A 105 -10.82 -2.46 5.57
CA GLY A 105 -10.82 -3.91 5.77
C GLY A 105 -10.60 -4.66 4.47
N ASN A 106 -10.23 -5.93 4.58
CA ASN A 106 -10.08 -6.84 3.46
C ASN A 106 -10.42 -8.28 3.90
N SER A 107 -10.30 -9.23 2.99
CA SER A 107 -10.45 -10.65 3.31
C SER A 107 -9.38 -11.47 2.60
N LEU A 108 -9.02 -12.60 3.20
CA LEU A 108 -8.04 -13.53 2.67
C LEU A 108 -8.72 -14.56 1.77
N VAL A 109 -8.13 -14.84 0.60
CA VAL A 109 -8.66 -15.78 -0.37
C VAL A 109 -7.58 -16.74 -0.85
N LEU A 110 -7.99 -17.97 -1.14
CA LEU A 110 -7.21 -18.96 -1.89
C LEU A 110 -7.49 -18.74 -3.38
N VAL A 111 -6.44 -18.56 -4.17
CA VAL A 111 -6.53 -18.34 -5.61
C VAL A 111 -5.79 -19.43 -6.38
N ALA A 112 -6.21 -19.68 -7.60
CA ALA A 112 -5.55 -20.51 -8.59
C ALA A 112 -5.47 -19.77 -9.92
N PRO A 113 -4.63 -20.20 -10.89
CA PRO A 113 -4.66 -19.68 -12.26
C PRO A 113 -6.08 -19.69 -12.82
N ALA A 114 -6.45 -18.70 -13.62
CA ALA A 114 -7.81 -18.54 -14.14
C ALA A 114 -8.35 -19.81 -14.84
N GLN A 115 -7.47 -20.57 -15.54
CA GLN A 115 -7.82 -21.80 -16.28
C GLN A 115 -7.76 -23.06 -15.40
N SER A 116 -7.35 -22.95 -14.14
CA SER A 116 -7.24 -24.09 -13.22
C SER A 116 -8.63 -24.67 -12.91
N GLN A 117 -8.73 -25.99 -12.84
CA GLN A 117 -9.93 -26.72 -12.45
C GLN A 117 -9.91 -27.16 -10.98
N ILE A 118 -8.88 -26.73 -10.20
CA ILE A 118 -8.77 -27.07 -8.77
C ILE A 118 -10.02 -26.55 -8.05
N GLN A 119 -10.75 -27.46 -7.41
CA GLN A 119 -11.84 -27.14 -6.50
C GLN A 119 -11.43 -27.57 -5.10
N LEU A 120 -11.51 -26.67 -4.15
CA LEU A 120 -11.13 -26.91 -2.78
C LEU A 120 -12.02 -26.08 -1.86
N LYS A 121 -12.56 -26.72 -0.82
CA LYS A 121 -13.35 -26.06 0.21
C LYS A 121 -12.49 -25.86 1.45
N ILE A 122 -12.32 -24.63 1.88
CA ILE A 122 -11.55 -24.30 3.09
C ILE A 122 -12.37 -24.73 4.33
N ALA A 123 -11.79 -25.63 5.10
CA ALA A 123 -12.35 -26.18 6.34
C ALA A 123 -11.18 -26.66 7.22
N PRO A 124 -11.39 -26.98 8.50
CA PRO A 124 -10.36 -27.65 9.31
C PRO A 124 -9.83 -28.89 8.60
N HIS A 125 -8.49 -29.00 8.54
CA HIS A 125 -7.75 -30.11 7.91
C HIS A 125 -8.08 -30.35 6.42
N PHE A 126 -8.48 -29.30 5.68
CA PHE A 126 -8.75 -29.41 4.24
C PHE A 126 -7.52 -29.90 3.45
N PRO A 127 -7.66 -30.65 2.36
CA PRO A 127 -6.57 -31.37 1.70
C PRO A 127 -5.71 -30.43 0.83
N LEU A 128 -5.15 -29.36 1.42
CA LEU A 128 -4.37 -28.34 0.72
C LEU A 128 -3.08 -28.93 0.13
N LEU A 129 -2.37 -29.77 0.90
CA LEU A 129 -1.14 -30.40 0.43
C LEU A 129 -1.40 -31.29 -0.81
N ALA A 130 -2.46 -32.08 -0.79
CA ALA A 130 -2.85 -32.91 -1.93
C ALA A 130 -3.21 -32.05 -3.16
N ALA A 131 -3.90 -30.93 -2.96
CA ALA A 131 -4.25 -30.00 -4.03
C ALA A 131 -3.02 -29.28 -4.64
N LEU A 132 -1.94 -29.11 -3.90
CA LEU A 132 -0.68 -28.56 -4.40
C LEU A 132 0.08 -29.55 -5.31
N GLY A 133 -0.14 -30.88 -5.15
CA GLY A 133 0.69 -31.88 -5.82
C GLY A 133 2.16 -31.68 -5.52
N ASP A 134 3.02 -31.59 -6.55
CA ASP A 134 4.45 -31.29 -6.40
C ASP A 134 4.75 -29.78 -6.32
N GLY A 135 3.74 -28.92 -6.51
CA GLY A 135 3.85 -27.47 -6.52
C GLY A 135 4.04 -26.86 -5.13
N ARG A 136 4.13 -25.53 -5.09
CA ARG A 136 4.24 -24.71 -3.87
C ARG A 136 3.04 -23.78 -3.73
N LEU A 137 2.73 -23.42 -2.49
CA LEU A 137 1.72 -22.41 -2.18
C LEU A 137 2.36 -21.03 -2.19
N ALA A 138 1.94 -20.14 -3.08
CA ALA A 138 2.41 -18.77 -3.13
C ALA A 138 1.72 -17.92 -2.06
N THR A 139 2.49 -17.18 -1.27
CA THR A 139 2.00 -16.15 -0.34
C THR A 139 3.14 -15.20 0.03
N GLY A 140 2.84 -14.07 0.61
CA GLY A 140 3.86 -13.21 1.21
C GLY A 140 4.68 -13.98 2.25
N ASP A 141 5.92 -13.55 2.51
CA ASP A 141 6.74 -14.20 3.55
C ASP A 141 6.01 -14.15 4.90
N PRO A 142 5.71 -15.29 5.53
CA PRO A 142 4.93 -15.37 6.76
C PRO A 142 5.64 -14.78 7.99
N ASP A 143 6.94 -14.52 7.90
CA ASP A 143 7.70 -13.95 9.00
C ASP A 143 7.67 -12.40 9.00
N SER A 144 7.36 -11.77 7.84
CA SER A 144 7.44 -10.32 7.70
C SER A 144 6.30 -9.67 6.93
N VAL A 145 5.81 -10.29 5.86
CA VAL A 145 4.81 -9.70 4.95
C VAL A 145 3.40 -9.86 5.52
N PRO A 146 2.56 -8.81 5.58
CA PRO A 146 1.22 -8.89 6.16
C PRO A 146 0.37 -10.05 5.64
N SER A 147 0.26 -10.23 4.32
CA SER A 147 -0.53 -11.32 3.73
C SER A 147 -0.04 -12.71 4.14
N GLY A 148 1.28 -12.88 4.26
CA GLY A 148 1.89 -14.13 4.72
C GLY A 148 1.62 -14.40 6.20
N ARG A 149 1.64 -13.37 7.04
CA ARG A 149 1.31 -13.48 8.48
C ARG A 149 -0.15 -13.90 8.68
N TYR A 150 -1.08 -13.29 7.94
CA TYR A 150 -2.49 -13.69 7.95
C TYR A 150 -2.67 -15.13 7.41
N ALA A 151 -1.97 -15.47 6.31
CA ALA A 151 -1.99 -16.84 5.77
C ALA A 151 -1.49 -17.87 6.79
N ARG A 152 -0.37 -17.59 7.48
CA ARG A 152 0.15 -18.45 8.55
C ARG A 152 -0.87 -18.66 9.67
N SER A 153 -1.48 -17.58 10.16
CA SER A 153 -2.50 -17.64 11.21
C SER A 153 -3.68 -18.51 10.78
N ALA A 154 -4.20 -18.27 9.57
CA ALA A 154 -5.33 -19.01 9.02
C ALA A 154 -5.03 -20.50 8.85
N LEU A 155 -3.89 -20.84 8.25
CA LEU A 155 -3.48 -22.23 8.04
C LEU A 155 -3.19 -22.96 9.37
N ALA A 156 -2.62 -22.28 10.36
CA ALA A 156 -2.40 -22.83 11.69
C ALA A 156 -3.74 -23.10 12.40
N LYS A 157 -4.68 -22.17 12.35
CA LYS A 157 -6.03 -22.32 12.93
C LYS A 157 -6.79 -23.47 12.27
N LEU A 158 -6.58 -23.69 10.96
CA LEU A 158 -7.19 -24.77 10.19
C LEU A 158 -6.43 -26.11 10.32
N GLY A 159 -5.31 -26.15 11.07
CA GLY A 159 -4.55 -27.37 11.34
C GLY A 159 -3.74 -27.92 10.18
N VAL A 160 -3.40 -27.08 9.18
CA VAL A 160 -2.65 -27.49 7.97
C VAL A 160 -1.31 -26.78 7.82
N TRP A 161 -0.94 -25.91 8.76
CA TRP A 161 0.28 -25.09 8.66
C TRP A 161 1.56 -25.94 8.57
N ASP A 162 1.74 -26.92 9.45
CA ASP A 162 2.99 -27.64 9.57
C ASP A 162 3.36 -28.43 8.32
N GLU A 163 2.35 -28.98 7.62
CA GLU A 163 2.54 -29.69 6.36
C GLU A 163 2.77 -28.75 5.17
N ILE A 164 2.24 -27.51 5.24
CA ILE A 164 2.33 -26.52 4.17
C ILE A 164 3.55 -25.61 4.29
N ALA A 165 4.03 -25.32 5.48
CA ALA A 165 5.16 -24.40 5.71
C ALA A 165 6.42 -24.75 4.89
N PRO A 166 6.84 -26.03 4.71
CA PRO A 166 7.95 -26.41 3.85
C PRO A 166 7.68 -26.25 2.35
N ARG A 167 6.41 -26.12 1.98
CA ARG A 167 5.92 -26.05 0.59
C ARG A 167 5.56 -24.62 0.16
N LEU A 168 5.97 -23.60 0.90
CA LEU A 168 5.72 -22.21 0.54
C LEU A 168 6.65 -21.71 -0.57
N ALA A 169 6.07 -20.98 -1.53
CA ALA A 169 6.77 -20.02 -2.37
C ALA A 169 6.60 -18.64 -1.69
N ARG A 170 7.59 -18.30 -0.84
CA ARG A 170 7.59 -17.05 -0.06
C ARG A 170 7.89 -15.87 -0.95
N ALA A 171 6.99 -14.90 -1.04
CA ALA A 171 7.13 -13.71 -1.85
C ALA A 171 7.48 -12.49 -0.98
N GLU A 172 8.22 -11.55 -1.54
CA GLU A 172 8.59 -10.29 -0.88
C GLU A 172 7.39 -9.38 -0.59
N ASN A 173 6.31 -9.51 -1.37
CA ASN A 173 5.02 -8.87 -1.14
C ASN A 173 3.87 -9.67 -1.77
N VAL A 174 2.62 -9.27 -1.51
CA VAL A 174 1.44 -10.02 -1.97
C VAL A 174 1.28 -10.00 -3.49
N ARG A 175 1.73 -8.94 -4.17
CA ARG A 175 1.64 -8.85 -5.64
C ARG A 175 2.60 -9.79 -6.35
N VAL A 176 3.78 -10.02 -5.79
CA VAL A 176 4.71 -11.05 -6.26
C VAL A 176 4.11 -12.45 -6.02
N ALA A 177 3.47 -12.68 -4.87
CA ALA A 177 2.76 -13.94 -4.64
C ALA A 177 1.62 -14.18 -5.65
N LEU A 178 0.83 -13.15 -5.95
CA LEU A 178 -0.21 -13.19 -6.98
C LEU A 178 0.38 -13.53 -8.35
N LEU A 179 1.50 -12.89 -8.70
CA LEU A 179 2.16 -13.08 -9.99
C LEU A 179 2.65 -14.52 -10.19
N TYR A 180 3.15 -15.20 -9.15
CA TYR A 180 3.50 -16.63 -9.23
C TYR A 180 2.30 -17.48 -9.64
N VAL A 181 1.11 -17.16 -9.13
CA VAL A 181 -0.12 -17.88 -9.51
C VAL A 181 -0.57 -17.50 -10.91
N THR A 182 -0.59 -16.22 -11.25
CA THR A 182 -0.99 -15.72 -12.59
C THR A 182 -0.15 -16.35 -13.70
N ARG A 183 1.15 -16.56 -13.45
CA ARG A 183 2.09 -17.17 -14.42
C ARG A 183 2.07 -18.70 -14.40
N GLY A 184 1.31 -19.32 -13.48
CA GLY A 184 1.29 -20.78 -13.32
C GLY A 184 2.55 -21.36 -12.66
N GLU A 185 3.41 -20.51 -12.07
CA GLU A 185 4.59 -20.92 -11.30
C GLU A 185 4.19 -21.53 -9.93
N ALA A 186 3.01 -21.17 -9.44
CA ALA A 186 2.38 -21.79 -8.28
C ALA A 186 0.95 -22.23 -8.62
N PRO A 187 0.54 -23.47 -8.31
CA PRO A 187 -0.82 -23.95 -8.59
C PRO A 187 -1.88 -23.26 -7.71
N LEU A 188 -1.50 -22.79 -6.54
CA LEU A 188 -2.36 -22.10 -5.59
C LEU A 188 -1.58 -20.96 -4.90
N GLY A 189 -2.33 -19.94 -4.48
CA GLY A 189 -1.78 -18.85 -3.67
C GLY A 189 -2.79 -18.31 -2.66
N ILE A 190 -2.28 -17.70 -1.60
CA ILE A 190 -3.08 -16.98 -0.61
C ILE A 190 -2.76 -15.49 -0.74
N VAL A 191 -3.77 -14.71 -1.09
CA VAL A 191 -3.71 -13.26 -1.33
C VAL A 191 -4.96 -12.59 -0.75
N TYR A 192 -5.06 -11.27 -0.85
CA TYR A 192 -6.29 -10.58 -0.48
C TYR A 192 -7.34 -10.64 -1.59
N ALA A 193 -8.62 -10.49 -1.23
CA ALA A 193 -9.71 -10.44 -2.20
C ALA A 193 -9.54 -9.27 -3.19
N SER A 194 -9.02 -8.13 -2.74
CA SER A 194 -8.70 -6.98 -3.60
C SER A 194 -7.64 -7.32 -4.65
N ASP A 195 -6.63 -8.13 -4.31
CA ASP A 195 -5.61 -8.57 -5.26
C ASP A 195 -6.19 -9.49 -6.33
N ALA A 196 -7.03 -10.45 -5.91
CA ALA A 196 -7.72 -11.35 -6.83
C ALA A 196 -8.70 -10.61 -7.77
N LEU A 197 -9.30 -9.52 -7.30
CA LEU A 197 -10.15 -8.66 -8.14
C LEU A 197 -9.34 -7.88 -9.19
N ALA A 198 -8.12 -7.48 -8.83
CA ALA A 198 -7.25 -6.68 -9.70
C ALA A 198 -6.61 -7.47 -10.84
N ASP A 199 -6.50 -8.80 -10.74
CA ASP A 199 -5.83 -9.64 -11.73
C ASP A 199 -6.77 -10.73 -12.28
N LYS A 200 -7.13 -10.61 -13.56
CA LYS A 200 -7.98 -11.59 -14.27
C LYS A 200 -7.27 -12.90 -14.61
N GLY A 201 -5.96 -12.99 -14.41
CA GLY A 201 -5.15 -14.19 -14.60
C GLY A 201 -5.35 -15.23 -13.50
N VAL A 202 -6.05 -14.86 -12.42
CA VAL A 202 -6.40 -15.77 -11.34
C VAL A 202 -7.93 -15.86 -11.15
N ARG A 203 -8.36 -16.91 -10.47
CA ARG A 203 -9.70 -17.06 -9.93
C ARG A 203 -9.67 -17.39 -8.45
N VAL A 204 -10.65 -16.94 -7.72
CA VAL A 204 -10.85 -17.33 -6.32
C VAL A 204 -11.34 -18.78 -6.27
N VAL A 205 -10.62 -19.62 -5.54
CA VAL A 205 -11.01 -21.00 -5.25
C VAL A 205 -11.98 -21.03 -4.08
N ASP A 206 -11.59 -20.40 -2.96
CA ASP A 206 -12.45 -20.21 -1.78
C ASP A 206 -11.95 -19.03 -0.93
N ARG A 207 -12.75 -18.59 0.03
CA ARG A 207 -12.45 -17.52 0.97
C ARG A 207 -12.18 -18.11 2.35
N PHE A 208 -11.12 -17.63 3.02
CA PHE A 208 -10.84 -18.02 4.40
C PHE A 208 -11.92 -17.47 5.34
N PRO A 209 -12.43 -18.30 6.27
CA PRO A 209 -13.32 -17.83 7.32
C PRO A 209 -12.65 -16.72 8.15
N ALA A 210 -13.42 -15.69 8.48
CA ALA A 210 -12.90 -14.50 9.16
C ALA A 210 -12.33 -14.76 10.57
N ASP A 211 -12.77 -15.86 11.21
CA ASP A 211 -12.30 -16.30 12.52
C ASP A 211 -10.99 -17.09 12.48
N THR A 212 -10.43 -17.35 11.29
CA THR A 212 -9.16 -18.08 11.14
C THR A 212 -7.92 -17.21 11.31
N HIS A 213 -8.07 -15.90 11.31
CA HIS A 213 -7.00 -14.92 11.48
C HIS A 213 -7.55 -13.65 12.14
N GLU A 214 -6.65 -12.79 12.62
CA GLU A 214 -7.04 -11.46 13.08
C GLU A 214 -7.71 -10.67 11.95
N PRO A 215 -8.61 -9.71 12.27
CA PRO A 215 -9.20 -8.83 11.27
C PRO A 215 -8.13 -8.15 10.42
N ILE A 216 -8.31 -8.19 9.10
CA ILE A 216 -7.40 -7.51 8.16
C ILE A 216 -7.77 -6.04 8.14
N VAL A 217 -6.90 -5.23 8.72
CA VAL A 217 -7.06 -3.78 8.83
C VAL A 217 -5.91 -3.08 8.13
N TYR A 218 -6.25 -2.06 7.35
CA TYR A 218 -5.29 -1.18 6.69
C TYR A 218 -5.29 0.19 7.38
N PRO A 219 -4.36 0.41 8.31
CA PRO A 219 -4.19 1.72 8.93
C PRO A 219 -3.40 2.65 8.01
N ILE A 220 -3.79 3.93 8.03
CA ILE A 220 -3.07 5.03 7.37
C ILE A 220 -2.63 6.04 8.41
N ALA A 221 -1.46 6.66 8.20
CA ALA A 221 -0.99 7.75 9.04
C ALA A 221 -0.05 8.70 8.30
N LEU A 222 0.08 9.92 8.82
CA LEU A 222 1.15 10.84 8.45
C LEU A 222 2.44 10.41 9.17
N THR A 223 3.54 10.35 8.45
CA THR A 223 4.86 10.12 9.06
C THR A 223 5.31 11.35 9.84
N LYS A 224 6.31 11.18 10.71
CA LYS A 224 6.90 12.29 11.47
C LYS A 224 7.42 13.40 10.55
N SER A 225 7.99 13.04 9.40
CA SER A 225 8.57 13.95 8.40
C SER A 225 7.56 14.53 7.42
N ALA A 226 6.27 14.17 7.54
CA ALA A 226 5.25 14.54 6.57
C ALA A 226 5.13 16.06 6.40
N LYS A 227 5.11 16.47 5.14
CA LYS A 227 4.84 17.85 4.73
C LYS A 227 3.38 18.23 5.04
N SER A 228 3.11 19.52 5.22
CA SER A 228 1.76 20.01 5.60
C SER A 228 0.68 19.62 4.59
N GLN A 229 0.99 19.63 3.29
CA GLN A 229 0.06 19.27 2.22
C GLN A 229 -0.39 17.80 2.23
N ALA A 230 0.35 16.89 2.89
CA ALA A 230 -0.02 15.48 2.98
C ALA A 230 -1.32 15.25 3.76
N ALA A 231 -1.65 16.12 4.70
CA ALA A 231 -2.89 16.05 5.45
C ALA A 231 -4.13 16.20 4.54
N GLY A 232 -4.03 17.02 3.48
CA GLY A 232 -5.09 17.17 2.48
C GLY A 232 -5.32 15.88 1.69
N PHE A 233 -4.27 15.14 1.34
CA PHE A 233 -4.41 13.84 0.69
C PHE A 233 -5.10 12.83 1.61
N VAL A 234 -4.68 12.72 2.87
CA VAL A 234 -5.33 11.83 3.85
C VAL A 234 -6.81 12.20 4.04
N ALA A 235 -7.13 13.48 4.09
CA ALA A 235 -8.52 13.96 4.16
C ALA A 235 -9.31 13.56 2.91
N TYR A 236 -8.71 13.66 1.71
CA TYR A 236 -9.34 13.20 0.49
C TYR A 236 -9.62 11.69 0.49
N LEU A 237 -8.68 10.87 0.97
CA LEU A 237 -8.87 9.42 1.08
C LEU A 237 -10.06 9.04 1.98
N THR A 238 -10.33 9.83 3.03
CA THR A 238 -11.45 9.63 3.95
C THR A 238 -12.75 10.30 3.49
N SER A 239 -12.74 11.03 2.37
CA SER A 239 -13.94 11.63 1.80
C SER A 239 -14.83 10.59 1.11
N PRO A 240 -16.13 10.90 0.86
CA PRO A 240 -17.01 9.99 0.11
C PRO A 240 -16.45 9.60 -1.26
N GLN A 241 -15.75 10.52 -1.95
CA GLN A 241 -15.13 10.25 -3.24
C GLN A 241 -13.97 9.27 -3.12
N GLY A 242 -13.09 9.45 -2.14
CA GLY A 242 -11.97 8.53 -1.86
C GLY A 242 -12.48 7.15 -1.43
N GLN A 243 -13.49 7.11 -0.57
CA GLN A 243 -14.10 5.86 -0.12
C GLN A 243 -14.73 5.05 -1.25
N ALA A 244 -15.40 5.72 -2.21
CA ALA A 244 -15.98 5.07 -3.38
C ALA A 244 -14.90 4.35 -4.24
N ILE A 245 -13.70 4.93 -4.35
CA ILE A 245 -12.59 4.30 -5.08
C ILE A 245 -12.12 3.04 -4.33
N PHE A 246 -12.00 3.06 -3.00
CA PHE A 246 -11.64 1.87 -2.23
C PHE A 246 -12.65 0.73 -2.43
N VAL A 247 -13.94 1.03 -2.34
CA VAL A 247 -15.02 0.04 -2.57
C VAL A 247 -14.95 -0.54 -3.98
N LYS A 248 -14.74 0.29 -5.01
CA LYS A 248 -14.54 -0.13 -6.40
C LYS A 248 -13.41 -1.16 -6.55
N HIS A 249 -12.33 -1.00 -5.78
CA HIS A 249 -11.18 -1.90 -5.78
C HIS A 249 -11.30 -3.07 -4.77
N GLY A 250 -12.50 -3.33 -4.23
CA GLY A 250 -12.79 -4.51 -3.42
C GLY A 250 -12.40 -4.41 -1.94
N PHE A 251 -12.07 -3.21 -1.45
CA PHE A 251 -11.87 -2.97 -0.02
C PHE A 251 -13.19 -2.67 0.69
N THR A 252 -13.24 -2.99 1.97
CA THR A 252 -14.30 -2.54 2.88
C THR A 252 -13.83 -1.27 3.57
N VAL A 253 -14.63 -0.20 3.54
CA VAL A 253 -14.34 1.02 4.32
C VAL A 253 -14.81 0.80 5.76
N LEU A 254 -13.91 1.03 6.72
CA LEU A 254 -14.24 0.93 8.13
C LEU A 254 -14.85 2.24 8.61
N THR A 255 -16.01 2.14 9.25
CA THR A 255 -16.64 3.28 9.95
C THR A 255 -15.84 3.59 11.21
N GLN A 256 -15.39 4.83 11.34
CA GLN A 256 -14.74 5.35 12.56
C GLN A 256 -15.77 5.76 13.57
#